data_944220324349bd0b5c44099bce057542
#
_entry.id   944220324349bd0b5c44099bce057542
#
_cell.length_a   1.000
_cell.length_b   1.000
_cell.length_c   1.000
_cell.angle_alpha   90.00
_cell.angle_beta   90.00
_cell.angle_gamma   90.00
#
_symmetry.space_group_name_H-M   'P 1'
#
loop_
_entity.id
_entity.type
_entity.pdbx_description
1 polymer ?
#
loop_
_entity_poly.entity_id
_entity_poly.type
_entity_poly.pdbx_seq_one_letter_code
_entity_poly.pdbx_strand_id
1 'polypeptide(L)'
;SVPFVWTDEATGVQLIKTLVFKRGLFDIKQTQEIRNAGTAPWTGFAYEQLQRIAPPPPSKTAGLTNPDSFSFVGSAWYSNEDKFEKVAFADYLDNGVLQSPNKAVTGGWFGMLQHHFVTMWIPSKADTQTYSLATTGNPSSPVYVVRGVSNETVVAAGSTYTREDQLWLGP
;
A
#
# COMPACT_ATOMS: atom_id res chain seq x y z
N SER A 1 0.43 -15.89 -14.24
CA SER A 1 1.03 -14.54 -14.10
C SER A 1 0.44 -13.59 -15.12
N VAL A 2 0.30 -12.33 -14.75
CA VAL A 2 -0.24 -11.26 -15.59
C VAL A 2 0.79 -10.13 -15.63
N PRO A 3 1.46 -9.90 -16.78
CA PRO A 3 2.39 -8.79 -16.94
C PRO A 3 1.65 -7.54 -17.41
N PHE A 4 2.10 -6.40 -16.92
CA PHE A 4 1.78 -5.05 -17.40
C PHE A 4 3.08 -4.38 -17.80
N VAL A 5 3.13 -3.84 -19.00
CA VAL A 5 4.34 -3.22 -19.55
C VAL A 5 4.02 -1.79 -19.96
N TRP A 6 4.87 -0.87 -19.51
CA TRP A 6 4.87 0.51 -19.96
C TRP A 6 6.27 0.88 -20.45
N THR A 7 6.36 1.60 -21.54
CA THR A 7 7.62 2.03 -22.15
C THR A 7 7.59 3.54 -22.35
N ASP A 8 8.60 4.21 -21.85
CA ASP A 8 8.89 5.59 -22.20
C ASP A 8 9.80 5.61 -23.43
N GLU A 9 9.21 5.88 -24.59
CA GLU A 9 9.94 5.90 -25.86
C GLU A 9 10.97 7.03 -25.94
N ALA A 10 10.78 8.12 -25.19
CA ALA A 10 11.72 9.24 -25.19
C ALA A 10 13.03 8.91 -24.46
N THR A 11 12.96 8.13 -23.41
CA THR A 11 14.12 7.78 -22.57
C THR A 11 14.62 6.35 -22.80
N GLY A 12 13.82 5.48 -23.43
CA GLY A 12 14.12 4.06 -23.57
C GLY A 12 13.95 3.25 -22.30
N VAL A 13 13.26 3.81 -21.29
CA VAL A 13 13.00 3.10 -20.03
C VAL A 13 11.72 2.29 -20.15
N GLN A 14 11.78 1.04 -19.70
CA GLN A 14 10.63 0.14 -19.64
C GLN A 14 10.34 -0.26 -18.18
N LEU A 15 9.07 -0.11 -17.78
CA LEU A 15 8.58 -0.59 -16.49
C LEU A 15 7.70 -1.81 -16.73
N ILE A 16 8.04 -2.92 -16.06
CA ILE A 16 7.29 -4.17 -16.15
C ILE A 16 6.80 -4.54 -14.76
N LYS A 17 5.48 -4.63 -14.59
CA LYS A 17 4.85 -5.12 -13.38
C LYS A 17 4.24 -6.48 -13.65
N THR A 18 4.65 -7.51 -12.94
CA THR A 18 4.10 -8.87 -13.07
C THR A 18 3.39 -9.27 -11.78
N LEU A 19 2.13 -9.65 -11.90
CA LEU A 19 1.33 -10.22 -10.81
C LEU A 19 1.23 -11.73 -10.97
N VAL A 20 1.54 -12.47 -9.91
CA VAL A 20 1.47 -13.92 -9.87
C VAL A 20 0.42 -14.37 -8.85
N PHE A 21 -0.64 -14.99 -9.35
CA PHE A 21 -1.73 -15.56 -8.56
C PHE A 21 -1.52 -17.08 -8.45
N LYS A 22 -1.76 -17.62 -7.26
CA LYS A 22 -1.80 -19.06 -7.02
C LYS A 22 -3.18 -19.46 -6.48
N ARG A 23 -3.76 -20.51 -7.07
CA ARG A 23 -5.06 -21.01 -6.63
C ARG A 23 -5.01 -21.48 -5.19
N GLY A 24 -5.98 -21.07 -4.38
CA GLY A 24 -6.09 -21.45 -2.97
C GLY A 24 -5.21 -20.65 -2.01
N LEU A 25 -4.51 -19.61 -2.50
CA LEU A 25 -3.75 -18.69 -1.66
C LEU A 25 -4.35 -17.30 -1.70
N PHE A 26 -4.15 -16.55 -0.63
CA PHE A 26 -4.61 -15.17 -0.49
C PHE A 26 -3.50 -14.16 -0.83
N ASP A 27 -2.29 -14.63 -1.10
CA ASP A 27 -1.17 -13.79 -1.48
C ASP A 27 -1.02 -13.67 -2.99
N ILE A 28 -0.76 -12.47 -3.45
CA ILE A 28 -0.40 -12.14 -4.82
C ILE A 28 1.04 -11.65 -4.79
N LYS A 29 1.93 -12.35 -5.48
CA LYS A 29 3.30 -11.86 -5.65
C LYS A 29 3.33 -10.81 -6.75
N GLN A 30 4.00 -9.69 -6.48
CA GLN A 30 4.26 -8.63 -7.43
C GLN A 30 5.77 -8.53 -7.67
N THR A 31 6.18 -8.57 -8.94
CA THR A 31 7.53 -8.21 -9.36
C THR A 31 7.44 -6.93 -10.16
N GLN A 32 8.26 -5.95 -9.82
CA GLN A 32 8.45 -4.71 -10.57
C GLN A 32 9.87 -4.73 -11.14
N GLU A 33 9.98 -4.62 -12.45
CA GLU A 33 11.26 -4.59 -13.15
C GLU A 33 11.36 -3.27 -13.92
N ILE A 34 12.51 -2.61 -13.78
CA ILE A 34 12.86 -1.37 -14.49
C ILE A 34 14.05 -1.71 -15.39
N ARG A 35 13.83 -1.68 -16.69
CA ARG A 35 14.87 -1.84 -17.70
C ARG A 35 15.21 -0.48 -18.26
N ASN A 36 16.43 -0.04 -18.06
CA ASN A 36 16.92 1.22 -18.61
C ASN A 36 17.76 0.94 -19.86
N ALA A 37 17.13 0.94 -21.04
CA ALA A 37 17.82 0.83 -22.32
C ALA A 37 18.32 2.18 -22.86
N GLY A 38 18.14 3.26 -22.09
CA GLY A 38 18.61 4.60 -22.45
C GLY A 38 20.11 4.81 -22.22
N THR A 39 20.54 6.04 -22.47
CA THR A 39 21.95 6.45 -22.34
C THR A 39 22.26 7.20 -21.03
N ALA A 40 21.23 7.58 -20.27
CA ALA A 40 21.35 8.26 -18.98
C ALA A 40 20.79 7.41 -17.84
N PRO A 41 21.24 7.59 -16.60
CA PRO A 41 20.63 6.94 -15.45
C PRO A 41 19.15 7.36 -15.31
N TRP A 42 18.30 6.40 -14.97
CA TRP A 42 16.92 6.63 -14.58
C TRP A 42 16.83 6.70 -13.04
N THR A 43 16.00 7.59 -12.54
CA THR A 43 15.79 7.76 -11.11
C THR A 43 14.29 7.81 -10.81
N GLY A 44 13.86 7.15 -9.74
CA GLY A 44 12.47 7.14 -9.33
C GLY A 44 12.23 6.48 -7.98
N PHE A 45 10.97 6.43 -7.60
CA PHE A 45 10.48 5.84 -6.36
C PHE A 45 9.43 4.78 -6.68
N ALA A 46 9.50 3.63 -6.04
CA ALA A 46 8.40 2.70 -6.03
C ALA A 46 7.40 3.11 -4.93
N TYR A 47 6.09 2.98 -5.19
CA TYR A 47 5.09 3.15 -4.17
C TYR A 47 3.97 2.10 -4.33
N GLU A 48 3.48 1.64 -3.23
CA GLU A 48 2.29 0.83 -3.10
C GLU A 48 1.28 1.59 -2.26
N GLN A 49 0.00 1.50 -2.63
CA GLN A 49 -1.06 2.12 -1.85
C GLN A 49 -2.33 1.29 -1.86
N LEU A 50 -3.11 1.45 -0.81
CA LEU A 50 -4.49 0.99 -0.71
C LEU A 50 -5.39 2.20 -0.51
N GLN A 51 -6.55 2.17 -1.15
CA GLN A 51 -7.54 3.25 -1.07
C GLN A 51 -8.89 2.67 -0.71
N ARG A 52 -9.64 3.38 0.14
CA ARG A 52 -10.96 2.96 0.54
C ARG A 52 -11.86 4.13 0.92
N ILE A 53 -13.13 4.03 0.56
CA ILE A 53 -14.20 4.83 1.13
C ILE A 53 -14.64 4.15 2.42
N ALA A 54 -14.88 4.92 3.49
CA ALA A 54 -15.41 4.37 4.73
C ALA A 54 -16.76 3.67 4.45
N PRO A 55 -17.05 2.53 5.09
CA PRO A 55 -18.35 1.94 5.03
C PRO A 55 -19.39 2.93 5.61
N PRO A 56 -20.65 2.87 5.16
CA PRO A 56 -21.69 3.69 5.76
C PRO A 56 -21.79 3.38 7.26
N PRO A 57 -22.13 4.39 8.09
CA PRO A 57 -22.30 4.16 9.52
C PRO A 57 -23.38 3.10 9.74
N PRO A 58 -23.22 2.26 10.78
CA PRO A 58 -24.20 1.22 11.09
C PRO A 58 -25.58 1.86 11.29
N SER A 59 -26.62 1.20 10.79
CA SER A 59 -28.00 1.67 10.94
C SER A 59 -28.36 1.85 12.43
N LYS A 60 -28.96 2.97 12.78
CA LYS A 60 -29.42 3.26 14.16
C LYS A 60 -30.43 2.24 14.71
N THR A 61 -31.03 1.44 13.83
CA THR A 61 -31.94 0.34 14.17
C THR A 61 -31.21 -1.00 14.40
N ALA A 62 -29.94 -1.08 14.07
CA ALA A 62 -29.10 -2.21 14.43
C ALA A 62 -28.80 -2.11 15.93
N GLY A 63 -29.57 -2.82 16.75
CA GLY A 63 -29.44 -2.80 18.22
C GLY A 63 -28.04 -3.22 18.69
N LEU A 64 -27.81 -3.18 20.01
CA LEU A 64 -26.54 -3.53 20.70
C LEU A 64 -25.95 -4.90 20.32
N THR A 65 -26.66 -5.70 19.56
CA THR A 65 -26.25 -7.04 19.10
C THR A 65 -25.65 -7.08 17.70
N ASN A 66 -25.50 -5.92 17.02
CA ASN A 66 -24.87 -5.92 15.70
C ASN A 66 -23.32 -5.98 15.83
N PRO A 67 -22.68 -7.09 15.45
CA PRO A 67 -21.22 -7.22 15.54
C PRO A 67 -20.46 -6.16 14.73
N ASP A 68 -21.07 -5.64 13.65
CA ASP A 68 -20.47 -4.61 12.79
C ASP A 68 -20.25 -3.28 13.51
N SER A 69 -21.04 -3.02 14.56
CA SER A 69 -20.93 -1.79 15.36
C SER A 69 -19.64 -1.74 16.19
N PHE A 70 -19.00 -2.88 16.41
CA PHE A 70 -17.78 -3.01 17.21
C PHE A 70 -16.55 -3.39 16.38
N SER A 71 -16.72 -3.52 15.08
CA SER A 71 -15.63 -3.94 14.20
C SER A 71 -14.70 -2.79 13.87
N PHE A 72 -13.40 -3.02 14.00
CA PHE A 72 -12.42 -2.05 13.57
C PHE A 72 -12.43 -1.93 12.03
N VAL A 73 -12.47 -0.69 11.54
CA VAL A 73 -12.30 -0.35 10.14
C VAL A 73 -11.32 0.80 10.02
N GLY A 74 -10.20 0.57 9.37
CA GLY A 74 -9.14 1.56 9.29
C GLY A 74 -7.88 1.04 8.64
N SER A 75 -6.80 1.78 8.79
CA SER A 75 -5.47 1.37 8.37
C SER A 75 -4.67 0.81 9.53
N ALA A 76 -3.75 -0.07 9.20
CA ALA A 76 -2.79 -0.64 10.13
C ALA A 76 -1.44 -0.82 9.47
N TRP A 77 -0.40 -0.87 10.28
CA TRP A 77 0.94 -1.20 9.84
C TRP A 77 1.72 -1.91 10.95
N TYR A 78 2.78 -2.54 10.57
CA TYR A 78 3.74 -3.17 11.47
C TYR A 78 5.14 -2.67 11.15
N SER A 79 5.88 -2.34 12.18
CA SER A 79 7.32 -2.13 12.14
C SER A 79 8.01 -2.97 13.22
N ASN A 80 9.29 -3.25 13.04
CA ASN A 80 10.07 -3.95 14.09
C ASN A 80 10.20 -3.12 15.36
N GLU A 81 10.09 -1.81 15.26
CA GLU A 81 10.22 -0.87 16.37
C GLU A 81 8.90 -0.69 17.12
N ASP A 82 7.84 -0.24 16.44
CA ASP A 82 6.56 0.11 17.06
C ASP A 82 5.62 -1.08 17.17
N LYS A 83 5.96 -2.22 16.55
CA LYS A 83 5.09 -3.41 16.46
C LYS A 83 3.82 -3.11 15.64
N PHE A 84 2.69 -3.57 16.11
CA PHE A 84 1.40 -3.40 15.43
C PHE A 84 0.74 -2.08 15.86
N GLU A 85 0.50 -1.23 14.87
CA GLU A 85 -0.21 0.03 15.02
C GLU A 85 -1.44 0.08 14.12
N LYS A 86 -2.48 0.81 14.52
CA LYS A 86 -3.69 0.97 13.73
C LYS A 86 -4.36 2.32 13.99
N VAL A 87 -5.00 2.87 12.95
CA VAL A 87 -5.80 4.10 13.01
C VAL A 87 -7.14 3.87 12.33
N ALA A 88 -8.25 4.08 13.04
CA ALA A 88 -9.57 4.00 12.43
C ALA A 88 -9.78 5.14 11.42
N PHE A 89 -10.61 4.94 10.40
CA PHE A 89 -10.88 6.00 9.44
C PHE A 89 -11.47 7.26 10.10
N ALA A 90 -12.28 7.08 11.14
CA ALA A 90 -12.82 8.19 11.91
C ALA A 90 -11.74 9.04 12.61
N ASP A 91 -10.60 8.42 12.92
CA ASP A 91 -9.50 9.02 13.68
C ASP A 91 -8.33 9.47 12.78
N TYR A 92 -8.47 9.40 11.45
CA TYR A 92 -7.42 9.85 10.52
C TYR A 92 -7.07 11.32 10.71
N LEU A 93 -8.06 12.12 11.09
CA LEU A 93 -7.88 13.52 11.41
C LEU A 93 -8.22 13.75 12.90
N ASP A 94 -7.22 14.09 13.68
CA ASP A 94 -7.41 14.58 15.03
C ASP A 94 -7.30 16.10 15.03
N ASN A 95 -8.40 16.79 15.38
CA ASN A 95 -8.48 18.25 15.33
C ASN A 95 -8.04 18.85 13.97
N GLY A 96 -8.33 18.15 12.87
CA GLY A 96 -7.92 18.53 11.51
C GLY A 96 -6.48 18.17 11.15
N VAL A 97 -5.73 17.54 12.05
CA VAL A 97 -4.35 17.08 11.80
C VAL A 97 -4.36 15.61 11.42
N LEU A 98 -3.74 15.29 10.28
CA LEU A 98 -3.63 13.91 9.79
C LEU A 98 -2.72 13.09 10.71
N GLN A 99 -3.26 11.98 11.24
CA GLN A 99 -2.55 11.04 12.11
C GLN A 99 -1.70 10.07 11.28
N SER A 100 -0.68 10.59 10.60
CA SER A 100 0.19 9.80 9.72
C SER A 100 1.50 9.43 10.43
N PRO A 101 1.95 8.16 10.36
CA PRO A 101 3.21 7.76 10.96
C PRO A 101 4.40 8.50 10.35
N ASN A 102 4.39 8.80 9.03
CA ASN A 102 5.51 9.40 8.27
C ASN A 102 6.86 8.80 8.65
N LYS A 103 6.89 7.47 8.78
CA LYS A 103 8.00 6.74 9.36
C LYS A 103 8.64 5.82 8.32
N ALA A 104 9.97 5.81 8.30
CA ALA A 104 10.74 4.83 7.52
C ALA A 104 10.72 3.47 8.24
N VAL A 105 10.25 2.43 7.53
CA VAL A 105 10.11 1.07 8.05
C VAL A 105 10.84 0.09 7.15
N THR A 106 11.67 -0.77 7.74
CA THR A 106 12.35 -1.86 7.05
C THR A 106 11.77 -3.19 7.51
N GLY A 107 11.33 -4.04 6.56
CA GLY A 107 10.82 -5.37 6.87
C GLY A 107 9.48 -5.37 7.62
N GLY A 108 8.62 -4.40 7.35
CA GLY A 108 7.26 -4.30 7.88
C GLY A 108 6.19 -4.64 6.87
N TRP A 109 4.97 -4.21 7.18
CA TRP A 109 3.83 -4.25 6.28
C TRP A 109 2.85 -3.10 6.61
N PHE A 110 2.00 -2.74 5.66
CA PHE A 110 0.92 -1.77 5.86
C PHE A 110 -0.33 -2.21 5.11
N GLY A 111 -1.49 -1.87 5.63
CA GLY A 111 -2.74 -2.36 5.05
C GLY A 111 -3.98 -1.67 5.58
N MET A 112 -5.11 -2.21 5.15
CA MET A 112 -6.44 -1.82 5.60
C MET A 112 -7.17 -3.02 6.16
N LEU A 113 -7.78 -2.83 7.33
CA LEU A 113 -8.57 -3.84 8.02
C LEU A 113 -10.05 -3.49 7.98
N GLN A 114 -10.85 -4.51 7.80
CA GLN A 114 -12.30 -4.43 7.93
C GLN A 114 -12.85 -5.75 8.46
N HIS A 115 -13.38 -5.74 9.65
CA HIS A 115 -14.03 -6.90 10.25
C HIS A 115 -13.09 -8.12 10.25
N HIS A 116 -13.37 -9.13 9.42
CA HIS A 116 -12.56 -10.36 9.32
C HIS A 116 -11.57 -10.36 8.16
N PHE A 117 -11.45 -9.25 7.42
CA PHE A 117 -10.61 -9.17 6.24
C PHE A 117 -9.49 -8.15 6.40
N VAL A 118 -8.35 -8.51 5.87
CA VAL A 118 -7.21 -7.62 5.73
C VAL A 118 -6.76 -7.57 4.26
N THR A 119 -6.44 -6.37 3.81
CA THR A 119 -5.70 -6.14 2.58
C THR A 119 -4.41 -5.45 2.96
N MET A 120 -3.26 -6.06 2.67
CA MET A 120 -1.99 -5.48 3.08
C MET A 120 -0.89 -5.68 2.04
N TRP A 121 -0.04 -4.69 1.91
CA TRP A 121 1.23 -4.78 1.23
C TRP A 121 2.32 -5.23 2.18
N ILE A 122 3.10 -6.20 1.74
CA ILE A 122 4.26 -6.76 2.44
C ILE A 122 5.47 -6.53 1.54
N PRO A 123 6.19 -5.42 1.72
CA PRO A 123 7.41 -5.13 0.97
C PRO A 123 8.49 -6.19 1.22
N SER A 124 9.48 -6.25 0.35
CA SER A 124 10.67 -7.07 0.60
C SER A 124 11.27 -6.73 1.97
N LYS A 125 11.73 -7.76 2.70
CA LYS A 125 12.30 -7.59 4.05
C LYS A 125 13.53 -6.69 4.11
N ALA A 126 14.23 -6.55 2.98
CA ALA A 126 15.40 -5.70 2.88
C ALA A 126 15.07 -4.25 2.50
N ASP A 127 13.85 -4.00 2.01
CA ASP A 127 13.46 -2.68 1.54
C ASP A 127 13.00 -1.80 2.69
N THR A 128 13.40 -0.54 2.60
CA THR A 128 12.91 0.52 3.48
C THR A 128 11.88 1.36 2.75
N GLN A 129 10.72 1.53 3.36
CA GLN A 129 9.65 2.37 2.85
C GLN A 129 9.20 3.37 3.90
N THR A 130 8.82 4.57 3.47
CA THR A 130 8.14 5.53 4.34
C THR A 130 6.65 5.26 4.30
N TYR A 131 6.07 4.84 5.44
CA TYR A 131 4.64 4.64 5.58
C TYR A 131 3.95 5.95 5.89
N SER A 132 2.82 6.19 5.23
CA SER A 132 2.03 7.39 5.44
C SER A 132 0.55 7.16 5.17
N LEU A 133 -0.28 7.98 5.81
CA LEU A 133 -1.72 8.06 5.59
C LEU A 133 -2.04 9.33 4.80
N ALA A 134 -3.15 9.30 4.06
CA ALA A 134 -3.69 10.47 3.40
C ALA A 134 -5.21 10.37 3.27
N THR A 135 -5.86 11.49 3.06
CA THR A 135 -7.25 11.56 2.62
C THR A 135 -7.32 12.30 1.30
N THR A 136 -8.17 11.84 0.39
CA THR A 136 -8.40 12.46 -0.92
C THR A 136 -9.89 12.55 -1.20
N GLY A 137 -10.27 13.27 -2.24
CA GLY A 137 -11.66 13.39 -2.68
C GLY A 137 -12.45 14.45 -1.93
N ASN A 138 -13.79 14.27 -1.90
CA ASN A 138 -14.69 15.22 -1.26
C ASN A 138 -14.65 15.06 0.28
N PRO A 139 -14.52 16.16 1.05
CA PRO A 139 -14.55 16.09 2.52
C PRO A 139 -15.79 15.40 3.13
N SER A 140 -16.94 15.44 2.43
CA SER A 140 -18.17 14.75 2.88
C SER A 140 -18.18 13.25 2.55
N SER A 141 -17.25 12.79 1.70
CA SER A 141 -17.06 11.37 1.34
C SER A 141 -15.58 11.13 1.04
N PRO A 142 -14.72 11.19 2.06
CA PRO A 142 -13.28 11.09 1.86
C PRO A 142 -12.90 9.68 1.43
N VAL A 143 -11.88 9.60 0.58
CA VAL A 143 -11.16 8.36 0.27
C VAL A 143 -9.95 8.32 1.19
N TYR A 144 -9.88 7.30 2.01
CA TYR A 144 -8.76 7.05 2.92
C TYR A 144 -7.68 6.28 2.19
N VAL A 145 -6.45 6.67 2.40
CA VAL A 145 -5.27 6.12 1.73
C VAL A 145 -4.24 5.70 2.78
N VAL A 146 -3.69 4.51 2.65
CA VAL A 146 -2.45 4.08 3.29
C VAL A 146 -1.46 3.74 2.20
N ARG A 147 -0.22 4.18 2.34
CA ARG A 147 0.82 3.97 1.34
C ARG A 147 2.20 3.78 1.96
N GLY A 148 3.04 3.03 1.24
CA GLY A 148 4.47 2.95 1.45
C GLY A 148 5.21 3.50 0.22
N VAL A 149 6.22 4.33 0.44
CA VAL A 149 7.07 4.88 -0.63
C VAL A 149 8.50 4.44 -0.36
N SER A 150 9.14 3.81 -1.36
CA SER A 150 10.53 3.36 -1.25
C SER A 150 11.50 4.55 -1.16
N ASN A 151 12.74 4.26 -0.77
CA ASN A 151 13.84 5.16 -1.05
C ASN A 151 14.03 5.34 -2.56
N GLU A 152 14.73 6.38 -2.94
CA GLU A 152 15.12 6.64 -4.33
C GLU A 152 15.89 5.43 -4.91
N THR A 153 15.48 5.01 -6.10
CA THR A 153 16.15 3.97 -6.86
C THR A 153 16.77 4.59 -8.09
N VAL A 154 18.06 4.35 -8.28
CA VAL A 154 18.81 4.76 -9.48
C VAL A 154 19.14 3.53 -10.30
N VAL A 155 18.74 3.53 -11.58
CA VAL A 155 19.04 2.44 -12.54
C VAL A 155 19.97 3.01 -13.61
N ALA A 156 21.21 2.55 -13.60
CA ALA A 156 22.20 3.00 -14.58
C ALA A 156 21.79 2.67 -16.03
N ALA A 157 22.33 3.42 -16.98
CA ALA A 157 22.14 3.14 -18.40
C ALA A 157 22.53 1.70 -18.73
N GLY A 158 21.71 1.00 -19.52
CA GLY A 158 21.91 -0.40 -19.90
C GLY A 158 21.65 -1.41 -18.78
N SER A 159 21.18 -0.99 -17.62
CA SER A 159 20.96 -1.85 -16.45
C SER A 159 19.49 -2.17 -16.22
N THR A 160 19.26 -3.21 -15.42
CA THR A 160 17.93 -3.61 -14.95
C THR A 160 17.91 -3.65 -13.43
N TYR A 161 16.84 -3.13 -12.85
CA TYR A 161 16.53 -3.24 -11.43
C TYR A 161 15.25 -4.05 -11.24
N THR A 162 15.23 -4.94 -10.27
CA THR A 162 14.07 -5.76 -9.95
C THR A 162 13.74 -5.68 -8.47
N ARG A 163 12.46 -5.58 -8.17
CA ARG A 163 11.89 -5.55 -6.82
C ARG A 163 10.73 -6.53 -6.71
N GLU A 164 10.61 -7.17 -5.57
CA GLU A 164 9.52 -8.11 -5.27
C GLU A 164 8.76 -7.69 -4.01
N ASP A 165 7.44 -7.65 -4.11
CA ASP A 165 6.52 -7.35 -3.02
C ASP A 165 5.40 -8.39 -3.00
N GLN A 166 4.65 -8.45 -1.89
CA GLN A 166 3.46 -9.29 -1.76
C GLN A 166 2.25 -8.44 -1.39
N LEU A 167 1.12 -8.74 -2.01
CA LEU A 167 -0.18 -8.22 -1.63
C LEU A 167 -1.00 -9.37 -1.05
N TRP A 168 -1.43 -9.23 0.21
CA TRP A 168 -2.33 -10.16 0.87
C TRP A 168 -3.77 -9.64 0.79
N LEU A 169 -4.72 -10.52 0.44
CA LEU A 169 -6.15 -10.24 0.33
C LEU A 169 -6.94 -11.40 0.95
N GLY A 170 -7.18 -11.36 2.25
CA GLY A 170 -7.85 -12.48 2.89
C GLY A 170 -8.25 -12.23 4.35
N PRO A 171 -8.77 -13.27 5.00
CA PRO A 171 -9.02 -13.27 6.43
C PRO A 171 -7.73 -13.30 7.25
#